data_8a5bd500aae68423b64780465fac8708
#
_entry.id   8a5bd500aae68423b64780465fac8708
#
_cell.length_a   1.000
_cell.length_b   1.000
_cell.length_c   1.000
_cell.angle_alpha   90.00
_cell.angle_beta   90.00
_cell.angle_gamma   90.00
#
_symmetry.space_group_name_H-M   'P 1'
#
loop_
_entity.id
_entity.type
_entity.pdbx_description
1 polymer ?
#
loop_
_entity_poly.entity_id
_entity_poly.type
_entity_poly.pdbx_seq_one_letter_code
_entity_poly.pdbx_strand_id
1 'polypeptide(L)'
;GSSRMFYPQGEVVAAREAGKAGTGYTLSTLSGCRLEDVKQATDCPAWYQLYLLGGRDVALKTIERAKSAGFSAIVLTIDTPVSGLRELDVRNGTKELLSQNPLTMLPFLPQMLAKPCWLSQWFGDGGLMNFPNVVLENGPMGYTEIGPALEQSVVTWDDLKWIREAWGGKLIIKGVHIGDDARKAVDLGVDAVVVSNHGARQLDSVAPTIRVLPEIVKAVNGEIDVLMDGGIRRGSDVVKALSLIHI
;
A
#
# COMPACT_ATOMS: atom_id res chain seq x y z
N GLY A 1 -4.06 0.83 -2.63
CA GLY A 1 -3.75 1.12 -4.03
C GLY A 1 -4.88 0.75 -4.97
N SER A 2 -4.74 1.08 -6.23
CA SER A 2 -5.70 0.72 -7.28
C SER A 2 -7.10 1.36 -7.14
N SER A 3 -7.24 2.44 -6.39
CA SER A 3 -8.54 3.11 -6.18
C SER A 3 -9.11 3.68 -7.47
N ARG A 4 -8.25 3.98 -8.45
CA ARG A 4 -8.63 4.43 -9.78
C ARG A 4 -9.50 3.40 -10.54
N MET A 5 -9.42 2.11 -10.21
CA MET A 5 -10.31 1.10 -10.77
C MET A 5 -11.77 1.26 -10.33
N PHE A 6 -12.00 1.91 -9.20
CA PHE A 6 -13.33 2.05 -8.61
C PHE A 6 -13.92 3.45 -8.78
N TYR A 7 -13.05 4.45 -8.85
CA TYR A 7 -13.45 5.85 -8.95
C TYR A 7 -12.44 6.64 -9.81
N PRO A 8 -12.88 7.52 -10.71
CA PRO A 8 -11.99 8.35 -11.53
C PRO A 8 -11.00 9.13 -10.67
N GLN A 9 -9.73 9.16 -11.07
CA GLN A 9 -8.64 9.79 -10.31
C GLN A 9 -8.52 9.32 -8.85
N GLY A 10 -8.99 8.13 -8.52
CA GLY A 10 -9.18 7.55 -7.18
C GLY A 10 -8.22 8.04 -6.09
N GLU A 11 -6.90 7.83 -6.25
CA GLU A 11 -5.91 8.21 -5.24
C GLU A 11 -5.74 9.73 -5.11
N VAL A 12 -5.90 10.50 -6.19
CA VAL A 12 -5.85 11.97 -6.19
C VAL A 12 -7.03 12.54 -5.38
N VAL A 13 -8.23 12.00 -5.64
CA VAL A 13 -9.44 12.40 -4.90
C VAL A 13 -9.32 12.02 -3.43
N ALA A 14 -8.84 10.81 -3.13
CA ALA A 14 -8.65 10.35 -1.76
C ALA A 14 -7.65 11.22 -0.98
N ALA A 15 -6.52 11.58 -1.59
CA ALA A 15 -5.53 12.47 -0.96
C ALA A 15 -6.09 13.87 -0.71
N ARG A 16 -6.85 14.41 -1.67
CA ARG A 16 -7.52 15.71 -1.52
C ARG A 16 -8.50 15.72 -0.36
N GLU A 17 -9.36 14.71 -0.25
CA GLU A 17 -10.36 14.64 0.81
C GLU A 17 -9.71 14.35 2.18
N ALA A 18 -8.65 13.55 2.23
CA ALA A 18 -7.84 13.39 3.45
C ALA A 18 -7.25 14.73 3.91
N GLY A 19 -6.70 15.51 2.98
CA GLY A 19 -6.20 16.85 3.26
C GLY A 19 -7.26 17.79 3.80
N LYS A 20 -8.47 17.83 3.19
CA LYS A 20 -9.59 18.62 3.69
C LYS A 20 -10.04 18.20 5.10
N ALA A 21 -9.89 16.91 5.41
CA ALA A 21 -10.20 16.39 6.75
C ALA A 21 -9.07 16.63 7.77
N GLY A 22 -7.96 17.28 7.37
CA GLY A 22 -6.82 17.56 8.23
C GLY A 22 -6.01 16.32 8.61
N THR A 23 -6.05 15.23 7.78
CA THR A 23 -5.32 13.99 8.02
C THR A 23 -4.34 13.70 6.90
N GLY A 24 -3.33 12.83 7.18
CA GLY A 24 -2.37 12.39 6.18
C GLY A 24 -2.94 11.35 5.21
N TYR A 25 -2.24 11.15 4.09
CA TYR A 25 -2.56 10.13 3.10
C TYR A 25 -1.36 9.25 2.78
N THR A 26 -1.55 7.92 2.75
CA THR A 26 -0.50 6.99 2.33
C THR A 26 -0.79 6.48 0.92
N LEU A 27 0.08 6.86 -0.02
CA LEU A 27 -0.01 6.40 -1.40
C LEU A 27 0.69 5.05 -1.58
N SER A 28 0.00 4.10 -2.17
CA SER A 28 0.57 2.79 -2.51
C SER A 28 1.45 2.85 -3.75
N THR A 29 2.52 2.04 -3.79
CA THR A 29 3.29 1.75 -5.01
C THR A 29 2.37 1.30 -6.15
N LEU A 30 1.36 0.48 -5.83
CA LEU A 30 0.34 0.00 -6.76
C LEU A 30 -0.81 1.00 -6.92
N SER A 31 -0.50 2.27 -7.13
CA SER A 31 -1.44 3.32 -7.48
C SER A 31 -1.58 3.47 -8.99
N GLY A 32 -2.80 3.66 -9.48
CA GLY A 32 -3.05 4.02 -10.88
C GLY A 32 -2.83 5.50 -11.18
N CYS A 33 -2.55 6.33 -10.17
CA CYS A 33 -2.23 7.74 -10.30
C CYS A 33 -0.74 7.98 -10.04
N ARG A 34 -0.16 8.98 -10.71
CA ARG A 34 1.23 9.37 -10.48
C ARG A 34 1.40 9.94 -9.08
N LEU A 35 2.52 9.62 -8.45
CA LEU A 35 2.80 10.09 -7.08
C LEU A 35 2.87 11.63 -7.00
N GLU A 36 3.34 12.28 -8.07
CA GLU A 36 3.39 13.74 -8.15
C GLU A 36 1.99 14.36 -8.12
N ASP A 37 1.05 13.83 -8.91
CA ASP A 37 -0.33 14.32 -9.00
C ASP A 37 -1.07 14.13 -7.68
N VAL A 38 -0.83 13.01 -7.00
CA VAL A 38 -1.42 12.71 -5.68
C VAL A 38 -0.87 13.67 -4.62
N LYS A 39 0.45 13.94 -4.63
CA LYS A 39 1.04 14.86 -3.66
C LYS A 39 0.57 16.31 -3.89
N GLN A 40 0.40 16.73 -5.14
CA GLN A 40 -0.13 18.05 -5.47
C GLN A 40 -1.60 18.26 -5.04
N ALA A 41 -2.35 17.16 -4.84
CA ALA A 41 -3.75 17.23 -4.45
C ALA A 41 -3.97 17.49 -2.96
N THR A 42 -2.91 17.49 -2.14
CA THR A 42 -3.01 17.69 -0.69
C THR A 42 -1.82 18.48 -0.13
N ASP A 43 -2.11 19.43 0.76
CA ASP A 43 -1.10 20.15 1.54
C ASP A 43 -0.73 19.40 2.84
N CYS A 44 -1.53 18.40 3.23
CA CYS A 44 -1.26 17.58 4.40
C CYS A 44 -0.13 16.57 4.17
N PRO A 45 0.44 16.00 5.25
CA PRO A 45 1.48 14.97 5.14
C PRO A 45 1.04 13.83 4.24
N ALA A 46 1.87 13.50 3.26
CA ALA A 46 1.70 12.34 2.41
C ALA A 46 2.89 11.39 2.58
N TRP A 47 2.60 10.10 2.74
CA TRP A 47 3.59 9.04 2.86
C TRP A 47 3.55 8.17 1.61
N TYR A 48 4.70 7.69 1.17
CA TYR A 48 4.78 6.78 0.04
C TYR A 48 5.02 5.36 0.53
N GLN A 49 4.07 4.45 0.29
CA GLN A 49 4.23 3.04 0.61
C GLN A 49 5.05 2.38 -0.50
N LEU A 50 6.15 1.73 -0.13
CA LEU A 50 7.13 1.13 -1.03
C LEU A 50 7.04 -0.39 -1.01
N TYR A 51 6.93 -0.97 -2.22
CA TYR A 51 7.31 -2.33 -2.56
C TYR A 51 8.54 -2.31 -3.46
N LEU A 52 9.40 -3.32 -3.41
CA LEU A 52 10.59 -3.43 -4.26
C LEU A 52 10.28 -4.02 -5.65
N LEU A 53 9.16 -3.59 -6.25
CA LEU A 53 8.72 -4.06 -7.57
C LEU A 53 9.70 -3.59 -8.65
N GLY A 54 10.15 -4.52 -9.50
CA GLY A 54 11.16 -4.25 -10.52
C GLY A 54 12.59 -4.13 -9.98
N GLY A 55 12.79 -4.48 -8.69
CA GLY A 55 14.10 -4.52 -8.06
C GLY A 55 14.61 -3.18 -7.55
N ARG A 56 15.86 -3.20 -7.07
CA ARG A 56 16.49 -2.06 -6.37
C ARG A 56 16.56 -0.78 -7.21
N ASP A 57 16.92 -0.88 -8.48
CA ASP A 57 17.11 0.29 -9.35
C ASP A 57 15.79 1.02 -9.62
N VAL A 58 14.70 0.28 -9.81
CA VAL A 58 13.36 0.83 -9.97
C VAL A 58 12.91 1.50 -8.66
N ALA A 59 13.16 0.85 -7.54
CA ALA A 59 12.84 1.40 -6.21
C ALA A 59 13.63 2.70 -5.93
N LEU A 60 14.92 2.76 -6.25
CA LEU A 60 15.74 3.96 -6.07
C LEU A 60 15.20 5.15 -6.89
N LYS A 61 14.83 4.92 -8.16
CA LYS A 61 14.20 5.96 -9.00
C LYS A 61 12.88 6.45 -8.41
N THR A 62 12.08 5.53 -7.87
CA THR A 62 10.80 5.87 -7.27
C THR A 62 10.97 6.63 -5.94
N ILE A 63 11.94 6.25 -5.12
CA ILE A 63 12.31 6.97 -3.89
C ILE A 63 12.72 8.41 -4.21
N GLU A 64 13.57 8.61 -5.23
CA GLU A 64 14.00 9.95 -5.64
C GLU A 64 12.82 10.81 -6.14
N ARG A 65 11.90 10.22 -6.93
CA ARG A 65 10.66 10.89 -7.33
C ARG A 65 9.79 11.28 -6.13
N ALA A 66 9.60 10.36 -5.17
CA ALA A 66 8.81 10.63 -3.96
C ALA A 66 9.45 11.76 -3.12
N LYS A 67 10.78 11.78 -3.01
CA LYS A 67 11.54 12.83 -2.35
C LYS A 67 11.36 14.17 -3.04
N SER A 68 11.55 14.21 -4.35
CA SER A 68 11.40 15.42 -5.17
C SER A 68 9.97 15.96 -5.16
N ALA A 69 8.95 15.08 -5.07
CA ALA A 69 7.56 15.47 -4.96
C ALA A 69 7.16 15.98 -3.56
N GLY A 70 8.01 15.81 -2.53
CA GLY A 70 7.77 16.30 -1.18
C GLY A 70 6.94 15.36 -0.30
N PHE A 71 7.02 14.04 -0.52
CA PHE A 71 6.51 13.08 0.46
C PHE A 71 7.30 13.18 1.76
N SER A 72 6.63 13.00 2.90
CA SER A 72 7.23 13.20 4.22
C SER A 72 7.78 11.92 4.86
N ALA A 73 7.39 10.75 4.37
CA ALA A 73 7.90 9.46 4.83
C ALA A 73 7.82 8.39 3.75
N ILE A 74 8.70 7.38 3.85
CA ILE A 74 8.58 6.10 3.16
C ILE A 74 8.01 5.06 4.11
N VAL A 75 7.02 4.29 3.65
CA VAL A 75 6.43 3.16 4.38
C VAL A 75 6.83 1.88 3.66
N LEU A 76 7.90 1.23 4.10
CA LEU A 76 8.37 -0.04 3.56
C LEU A 76 7.47 -1.17 4.05
N THR A 77 6.87 -1.92 3.13
CA THR A 77 5.96 -3.01 3.46
C THR A 77 6.67 -4.35 3.36
N ILE A 78 6.65 -5.14 4.45
CA ILE A 78 7.40 -6.39 4.59
C ILE A 78 6.53 -7.65 4.67
N ASP A 79 5.21 -7.52 4.73
CA ASP A 79 4.25 -8.61 4.95
C ASP A 79 3.73 -9.26 3.64
N THR A 80 4.49 -9.14 2.55
CA THR A 80 4.10 -9.64 1.23
C THR A 80 5.11 -10.63 0.60
N PRO A 81 5.83 -11.48 1.39
CA PRO A 81 6.76 -12.45 0.81
C PRO A 81 6.04 -13.52 -0.01
N VAL A 82 4.76 -13.74 0.26
CA VAL A 82 3.88 -14.66 -0.47
C VAL A 82 2.57 -13.94 -0.76
N SER A 83 2.06 -14.09 -1.98
CA SER A 83 0.74 -13.57 -2.35
C SER A 83 -0.36 -14.27 -1.58
N GLY A 84 -1.21 -13.50 -0.88
CA GLY A 84 -2.37 -14.03 -0.19
C GLY A 84 -3.40 -14.61 -1.15
N LEU A 85 -3.91 -15.80 -0.85
CA LEU A 85 -4.98 -16.43 -1.62
C LEU A 85 -6.31 -15.68 -1.41
N ARG A 86 -6.81 -15.04 -2.46
CA ARG A 86 -8.09 -14.33 -2.43
C ARG A 86 -9.16 -15.16 -3.13
N GLU A 87 -9.75 -16.08 -2.39
CA GLU A 87 -10.72 -17.04 -2.93
C GLU A 87 -11.88 -16.38 -3.69
N LEU A 88 -12.38 -15.23 -3.20
CA LEU A 88 -13.46 -14.51 -3.87
C LEU A 88 -13.02 -13.96 -5.23
N ASP A 89 -11.77 -13.52 -5.37
CA ASP A 89 -11.24 -13.03 -6.65
C ASP A 89 -11.20 -14.18 -7.65
N VAL A 90 -10.81 -15.38 -7.22
CA VAL A 90 -10.81 -16.59 -8.05
C VAL A 90 -12.23 -17.01 -8.43
N ARG A 91 -13.13 -17.09 -7.45
CA ARG A 91 -14.54 -17.46 -7.68
C ARG A 91 -15.28 -16.49 -8.59
N ASN A 92 -14.95 -15.21 -8.50
CA ASN A 92 -15.58 -14.15 -9.29
C ASN A 92 -14.91 -13.94 -10.66
N GLY A 93 -13.88 -14.72 -11.02
CA GLY A 93 -13.17 -14.60 -12.29
C GLY A 93 -12.44 -13.26 -12.48
N THR A 94 -11.89 -12.71 -11.39
CA THR A 94 -11.21 -11.40 -11.44
C THR A 94 -10.04 -11.41 -12.40
N LYS A 95 -9.30 -12.52 -12.49
CA LYS A 95 -8.18 -12.69 -13.42
C LYS A 95 -8.65 -12.65 -14.87
N GLU A 96 -9.74 -13.32 -15.18
CA GLU A 96 -10.38 -13.34 -16.49
C GLU A 96 -10.91 -11.97 -16.89
N LEU A 97 -11.58 -11.28 -15.97
CA LEU A 97 -12.10 -9.92 -16.18
C LEU A 97 -10.98 -8.92 -16.48
N LEU A 98 -9.82 -9.05 -15.83
CA LEU A 98 -8.68 -8.13 -15.94
C LEU A 98 -7.60 -8.60 -16.95
N SER A 99 -7.87 -9.69 -17.68
CA SER A 99 -6.91 -10.31 -18.62
C SER A 99 -6.65 -9.49 -19.89
N GLN A 100 -7.46 -8.46 -20.18
CA GLN A 100 -7.46 -7.70 -21.43
C GLN A 100 -7.81 -8.55 -22.67
N ASN A 101 -8.26 -9.79 -22.49
CA ASN A 101 -8.71 -10.64 -23.58
C ASN A 101 -10.23 -10.52 -23.72
N PRO A 102 -10.74 -9.98 -24.86
CA PRO A 102 -12.18 -9.78 -25.06
C PRO A 102 -13.00 -11.06 -24.94
N LEU A 103 -12.45 -12.21 -25.31
CA LEU A 103 -13.16 -13.50 -25.24
C LEU A 103 -13.38 -13.95 -23.80
N THR A 104 -12.38 -13.77 -22.93
CA THR A 104 -12.49 -14.12 -21.51
C THR A 104 -13.30 -13.09 -20.71
N MET A 105 -13.40 -11.86 -21.21
CA MET A 105 -14.23 -10.79 -20.62
C MET A 105 -15.72 -10.90 -21.00
N LEU A 106 -16.07 -11.62 -22.06
CA LEU A 106 -17.44 -11.70 -22.58
C LEU A 106 -18.49 -12.14 -21.53
N PRO A 107 -18.23 -13.12 -20.64
CA PRO A 107 -19.17 -13.50 -19.58
C PRO A 107 -19.53 -12.38 -18.59
N PHE A 108 -18.67 -11.38 -18.47
CA PHE A 108 -18.87 -10.24 -17.55
C PHE A 108 -19.61 -9.06 -18.20
N LEU A 109 -19.81 -9.09 -19.52
CA LEU A 109 -20.46 -8.02 -20.27
C LEU A 109 -21.83 -7.60 -19.72
N PRO A 110 -22.74 -8.52 -19.33
CA PRO A 110 -24.01 -8.13 -18.73
C PRO A 110 -23.87 -7.34 -17.43
N GLN A 111 -22.89 -7.71 -16.58
CA GLN A 111 -22.61 -7.01 -15.33
C GLN A 111 -22.03 -5.61 -15.59
N MET A 112 -21.15 -5.47 -16.58
CA MET A 112 -20.58 -4.18 -16.99
C MET A 112 -21.67 -3.26 -17.54
N LEU A 113 -22.52 -3.76 -18.42
CA LEU A 113 -23.63 -2.99 -19.01
C LEU A 113 -24.71 -2.60 -17.98
N ALA A 114 -24.85 -3.35 -16.89
CA ALA A 114 -25.73 -3.00 -15.78
C ALA A 114 -25.20 -1.83 -14.92
N LYS A 115 -23.98 -1.34 -15.17
CA LYS A 115 -23.34 -0.22 -14.47
C LYS A 115 -22.85 0.87 -15.43
N PRO A 116 -23.75 1.46 -16.25
CA PRO A 116 -23.36 2.34 -17.35
C PRO A 116 -22.62 3.61 -16.88
N CYS A 117 -23.00 4.19 -15.74
CA CYS A 117 -22.32 5.36 -15.19
C CYS A 117 -20.89 5.05 -14.78
N TRP A 118 -20.66 3.91 -14.10
CA TRP A 118 -19.30 3.48 -13.75
C TRP A 118 -18.49 3.17 -15.01
N LEU A 119 -19.08 2.46 -15.96
CA LEU A 119 -18.41 2.07 -17.20
C LEU A 119 -17.97 3.30 -18.02
N SER A 120 -18.84 4.30 -18.16
CA SER A 120 -18.52 5.55 -18.88
C SER A 120 -17.40 6.33 -18.17
N GLN A 121 -17.43 6.40 -16.86
CA GLN A 121 -16.39 7.06 -16.06
C GLN A 121 -15.07 6.30 -16.15
N TRP A 122 -15.11 4.97 -16.11
CA TRP A 122 -13.92 4.12 -16.20
C TRP A 122 -13.23 4.28 -17.57
N PHE A 123 -13.98 4.27 -18.66
CA PHE A 123 -13.42 4.55 -19.99
C PHE A 123 -12.93 5.99 -20.13
N GLY A 124 -13.66 6.95 -19.59
CA GLY A 124 -13.26 8.37 -19.59
C GLY A 124 -11.98 8.64 -18.83
N ASP A 125 -11.69 7.84 -17.79
CA ASP A 125 -10.44 7.90 -17.00
C ASP A 125 -9.30 7.02 -17.60
N GLY A 126 -9.47 6.51 -18.82
CA GLY A 126 -8.46 5.74 -19.55
C GLY A 126 -8.53 4.23 -19.40
N GLY A 127 -9.58 3.69 -18.80
CA GLY A 127 -9.82 2.24 -18.71
C GLY A 127 -8.89 1.51 -17.75
N LEU A 128 -8.39 0.32 -18.15
CA LEU A 128 -7.48 -0.46 -17.31
C LEU A 128 -6.18 0.30 -17.08
N MET A 129 -5.88 0.50 -15.80
CA MET A 129 -4.72 1.31 -15.40
C MET A 129 -3.41 0.53 -15.51
N ASN A 130 -2.34 1.26 -15.77
CA ASN A 130 -0.96 0.88 -15.48
C ASN A 130 -0.54 1.46 -14.12
N PHE A 131 0.63 1.07 -13.65
CA PHE A 131 1.22 1.57 -12.40
C PHE A 131 2.35 2.55 -12.69
N PRO A 132 2.05 3.86 -12.82
CA PRO A 132 3.00 4.89 -13.26
C PRO A 132 4.14 5.14 -12.26
N ASN A 133 4.03 4.58 -11.05
CA ASN A 133 5.06 4.69 -10.02
C ASN A 133 6.07 3.55 -10.07
N VAL A 134 5.84 2.52 -10.86
CA VAL A 134 6.78 1.42 -11.13
C VAL A 134 7.14 1.46 -12.61
N VAL A 135 8.27 2.06 -12.94
CA VAL A 135 8.71 2.24 -14.33
C VAL A 135 9.78 1.19 -14.64
N LEU A 136 9.38 0.17 -15.39
CA LEU A 136 10.26 -0.88 -15.92
C LEU A 136 10.96 -0.41 -17.21
N GLU A 137 11.81 -1.23 -17.79
CA GLU A 137 12.53 -0.90 -19.04
C GLU A 137 11.58 -0.56 -20.20
N ASN A 138 10.43 -1.24 -20.26
CA ASN A 138 9.42 -1.06 -21.30
C ASN A 138 8.34 -0.01 -20.95
N GLY A 139 8.51 0.74 -19.87
CA GLY A 139 7.55 1.76 -19.42
C GLY A 139 6.86 1.41 -18.10
N PRO A 140 5.74 2.07 -17.78
CA PRO A 140 4.97 1.80 -16.57
C PRO A 140 4.48 0.35 -16.52
N MET A 141 4.66 -0.31 -15.36
CA MET A 141 4.24 -1.70 -15.15
C MET A 141 2.74 -1.89 -15.41
N GLY A 142 2.40 -2.90 -16.21
CA GLY A 142 1.03 -3.27 -16.51
C GLY A 142 0.33 -4.02 -15.38
N TYR A 143 -1.00 -4.05 -15.40
CA TYR A 143 -1.79 -4.72 -14.37
C TYR A 143 -1.49 -6.23 -14.27
N THR A 144 -1.27 -6.88 -15.41
CA THR A 144 -1.00 -8.33 -15.49
C THR A 144 0.37 -8.73 -14.95
N GLU A 145 1.29 -7.79 -14.82
CA GLU A 145 2.65 -8.01 -14.33
C GLU A 145 2.75 -8.01 -12.79
N ILE A 146 1.68 -7.58 -12.07
CA ILE A 146 1.71 -7.44 -10.60
C ILE A 146 2.06 -8.74 -9.89
N GLY A 147 1.42 -9.85 -10.25
CA GLY A 147 1.60 -11.13 -9.56
C GLY A 147 3.07 -11.57 -9.53
N PRO A 148 3.69 -11.78 -10.70
CA PRO A 148 5.11 -12.14 -10.78
C PRO A 148 6.04 -11.10 -10.13
N ALA A 149 5.73 -9.82 -10.27
CA ALA A 149 6.55 -8.75 -9.68
C ALA A 149 6.49 -8.75 -8.14
N LEU A 150 5.32 -9.01 -7.54
CA LEU A 150 5.18 -9.13 -6.08
C LEU A 150 5.93 -10.34 -5.52
N GLU A 151 5.91 -11.48 -6.20
CA GLU A 151 6.65 -12.68 -5.79
C GLU A 151 8.17 -12.43 -5.77
N GLN A 152 8.66 -11.53 -6.62
CA GLN A 152 10.07 -11.16 -6.71
C GLN A 152 10.44 -9.99 -5.79
N SER A 153 9.48 -9.33 -5.16
CA SER A 153 9.68 -8.13 -4.34
C SER A 153 9.93 -8.42 -2.85
N VAL A 154 10.58 -9.54 -2.55
CA VAL A 154 10.90 -9.91 -1.16
C VAL A 154 11.87 -8.89 -0.56
N VAL A 155 11.48 -8.33 0.59
CA VAL A 155 12.29 -7.38 1.35
C VAL A 155 13.09 -8.13 2.41
N THR A 156 14.38 -7.82 2.52
CA THR A 156 15.28 -8.31 3.56
C THR A 156 15.66 -7.18 4.52
N TRP A 157 16.18 -7.53 5.69
CA TRP A 157 16.66 -6.51 6.65
C TRP A 157 17.84 -5.68 6.11
N ASP A 158 18.63 -6.24 5.18
CA ASP A 158 19.74 -5.52 4.54
C ASP A 158 19.26 -4.43 3.57
N ASP A 159 18.05 -4.57 3.04
CA ASP A 159 17.47 -3.55 2.15
C ASP A 159 17.19 -2.24 2.88
N LEU A 160 16.96 -2.28 4.21
CA LEU A 160 16.71 -1.06 4.98
C LEU A 160 17.89 -0.08 4.91
N LYS A 161 19.12 -0.57 4.84
CA LYS A 161 20.32 0.28 4.82
C LYS A 161 20.33 1.20 3.61
N TRP A 162 20.23 0.61 2.41
CA TRP A 162 20.26 1.41 1.19
C TRP A 162 18.99 2.25 0.99
N ILE A 163 17.83 1.76 1.47
CA ILE A 163 16.58 2.55 1.45
C ILE A 163 16.72 3.78 2.35
N ARG A 164 17.25 3.60 3.55
CA ARG A 164 17.51 4.70 4.49
C ARG A 164 18.47 5.73 3.88
N GLU A 165 19.57 5.29 3.28
CA GLU A 165 20.55 6.14 2.62
C GLU A 165 19.94 6.92 1.46
N ALA A 166 19.17 6.25 0.60
CA ALA A 166 18.52 6.88 -0.56
C ALA A 166 17.45 7.90 -0.14
N TRP A 167 16.64 7.56 0.86
CA TRP A 167 15.55 8.40 1.31
C TRP A 167 16.02 9.58 2.15
N GLY A 168 16.79 9.34 3.19
CA GLY A 168 17.33 10.34 4.11
C GLY A 168 16.29 11.03 5.01
N GLY A 169 15.04 10.60 5.00
CA GLY A 169 13.93 11.13 5.79
C GLY A 169 13.32 10.06 6.70
N LYS A 170 12.06 10.26 7.12
CA LYS A 170 11.35 9.32 7.99
C LYS A 170 11.09 7.99 7.27
N LEU A 171 11.52 6.88 7.90
CA LEU A 171 11.34 5.51 7.41
C LEU A 171 10.46 4.72 8.38
N ILE A 172 9.37 4.18 7.85
CA ILE A 172 8.37 3.42 8.59
C ILE A 172 8.36 1.99 8.04
N ILE A 173 8.34 0.97 8.91
CA ILE A 173 8.17 -0.42 8.50
C ILE A 173 6.73 -0.86 8.76
N LYS A 174 6.06 -1.35 7.73
CA LYS A 174 4.69 -1.86 7.80
C LYS A 174 4.65 -3.37 7.63
N GLY A 175 3.82 -4.03 8.44
CA GLY A 175 3.68 -5.49 8.42
C GLY A 175 4.34 -6.16 9.62
N VAL A 176 4.72 -5.40 10.63
CA VAL A 176 5.28 -5.93 11.88
C VAL A 176 4.19 -6.60 12.69
N HIS A 177 4.42 -7.87 13.08
CA HIS A 177 3.42 -8.69 13.74
C HIS A 177 3.95 -9.47 14.96
N ILE A 178 5.25 -9.39 15.25
CA ILE A 178 5.90 -9.98 16.41
C ILE A 178 6.88 -8.99 17.04
N GLY A 179 7.10 -9.14 18.36
CA GLY A 179 7.98 -8.25 19.13
C GLY A 179 9.43 -8.25 18.67
N ASP A 180 9.96 -9.40 18.26
CA ASP A 180 11.35 -9.54 17.79
C ASP A 180 11.62 -8.70 16.52
N ASP A 181 10.68 -8.70 15.57
CA ASP A 181 10.80 -7.86 14.38
C ASP A 181 10.69 -6.38 14.71
N ALA A 182 9.82 -6.02 15.67
CA ALA A 182 9.71 -4.65 16.17
C ALA A 182 11.01 -4.20 16.81
N ARG A 183 11.63 -5.02 17.67
CA ARG A 183 12.92 -4.73 18.30
C ARG A 183 14.02 -4.56 17.24
N LYS A 184 14.09 -5.46 16.28
CA LYS A 184 15.05 -5.38 15.19
C LYS A 184 14.87 -4.12 14.33
N ALA A 185 13.64 -3.69 14.11
CA ALA A 185 13.35 -2.43 13.42
C ALA A 185 13.90 -1.23 14.19
N VAL A 186 13.74 -1.19 15.52
CA VAL A 186 14.33 -0.17 16.39
C VAL A 186 15.85 -0.16 16.28
N ASP A 187 16.48 -1.34 16.40
CA ASP A 187 17.95 -1.49 16.34
C ASP A 187 18.54 -1.05 14.98
N LEU A 188 17.75 -1.13 13.90
CA LEU A 188 18.13 -0.65 12.57
C LEU A 188 17.79 0.84 12.34
N GLY A 189 17.29 1.53 13.36
CA GLY A 189 17.09 2.97 13.37
C GLY A 189 15.93 3.44 12.52
N VAL A 190 14.82 2.65 12.39
CA VAL A 190 13.59 3.15 11.75
C VAL A 190 12.89 4.16 12.67
N ASP A 191 12.02 4.99 12.10
CA ASP A 191 11.32 6.04 12.85
C ASP A 191 9.99 5.58 13.42
N ALA A 192 9.36 4.57 12.81
CA ALA A 192 8.10 4.00 13.26
C ALA A 192 7.88 2.58 12.72
N VAL A 193 7.02 1.83 13.40
CA VAL A 193 6.48 0.56 12.90
C VAL A 193 4.96 0.61 12.79
N VAL A 194 4.40 -0.06 11.78
CA VAL A 194 2.95 -0.29 11.65
C VAL A 194 2.66 -1.74 11.98
N VAL A 195 1.95 -1.97 13.07
CA VAL A 195 1.39 -3.26 13.44
C VAL A 195 0.29 -3.60 12.45
N SER A 196 0.55 -4.56 11.57
CA SER A 196 -0.29 -4.84 10.41
C SER A 196 -0.26 -6.32 10.05
N ASN A 197 -1.43 -6.86 9.69
CA ASN A 197 -1.60 -8.15 9.02
C ASN A 197 -2.15 -7.96 7.60
N HIS A 198 -1.91 -6.80 7.00
CA HIS A 198 -2.39 -6.43 5.67
C HIS A 198 -3.91 -6.48 5.52
N GLY A 199 -4.66 -6.25 6.61
CA GLY A 199 -6.11 -6.39 6.63
C GLY A 199 -6.56 -7.84 6.45
N ALA A 200 -5.80 -8.82 6.96
CA ALA A 200 -6.00 -10.27 6.81
C ALA A 200 -6.02 -10.74 5.34
N ARG A 201 -5.27 -10.08 4.45
CA ARG A 201 -5.25 -10.35 3.01
C ARG A 201 -3.98 -11.07 2.53
N GLN A 202 -3.01 -11.29 3.43
CA GLN A 202 -1.74 -11.96 3.14
C GLN A 202 -1.67 -13.30 3.88
N LEU A 203 -0.81 -13.46 4.88
CA LEU A 203 -0.74 -14.70 5.65
C LEU A 203 -2.05 -14.92 6.41
N ASP A 204 -2.69 -16.07 6.17
CA ASP A 204 -3.92 -16.45 6.86
C ASP A 204 -3.64 -16.98 8.28
N SER A 205 -4.69 -17.02 9.10
CA SER A 205 -4.66 -17.58 10.46
C SER A 205 -3.70 -16.86 11.43
N VAL A 206 -3.28 -15.63 11.14
CA VAL A 206 -2.52 -14.79 12.08
C VAL A 206 -3.44 -14.06 13.06
N ALA A 207 -2.89 -13.67 14.21
CA ALA A 207 -3.66 -12.93 15.20
C ALA A 207 -4.13 -11.56 14.70
N PRO A 208 -5.28 -11.04 15.14
CA PRO A 208 -5.66 -9.65 14.86
C PRO A 208 -4.62 -8.67 15.38
N THR A 209 -4.39 -7.58 14.64
CA THR A 209 -3.36 -6.57 14.96
C THR A 209 -3.53 -5.97 16.35
N ILE A 210 -4.78 -5.72 16.76
CA ILE A 210 -5.12 -5.23 18.10
C ILE A 210 -4.63 -6.16 19.21
N ARG A 211 -4.58 -7.47 18.97
CA ARG A 211 -4.17 -8.47 19.97
C ARG A 211 -2.64 -8.51 20.15
N VAL A 212 -1.88 -8.29 19.07
CA VAL A 212 -0.40 -8.29 19.11
C VAL A 212 0.17 -6.92 19.46
N LEU A 213 -0.63 -5.86 19.38
CA LEU A 213 -0.21 -4.49 19.66
C LEU A 213 0.52 -4.31 21.01
N PRO A 214 0.02 -4.86 22.16
CA PRO A 214 0.68 -4.71 23.44
C PRO A 214 2.09 -5.33 23.48
N GLU A 215 2.30 -6.47 22.81
CA GLU A 215 3.62 -7.11 22.68
C GLU A 215 4.60 -6.20 21.95
N ILE A 216 4.16 -5.62 20.82
CA ILE A 216 4.99 -4.75 19.99
C ILE A 216 5.30 -3.44 20.71
N VAL A 217 4.31 -2.83 21.38
CA VAL A 217 4.53 -1.62 22.20
C VAL A 217 5.58 -1.88 23.28
N LYS A 218 5.49 -3.04 23.96
CA LYS A 218 6.49 -3.43 24.95
C LYS A 218 7.88 -3.64 24.35
N ALA A 219 7.98 -4.28 23.17
CA ALA A 219 9.25 -4.53 22.49
C ALA A 219 9.90 -3.23 21.98
N VAL A 220 9.10 -2.27 21.52
CA VAL A 220 9.56 -0.94 21.09
C VAL A 220 10.00 -0.07 22.26
N ASN A 221 9.39 -0.24 23.44
CA ASN A 221 9.73 0.45 24.68
C ASN A 221 9.77 1.99 24.56
N GLY A 222 8.91 2.59 23.73
CA GLY A 222 8.85 4.04 23.53
C GLY A 222 9.99 4.67 22.72
N GLU A 223 10.89 3.88 22.13
CA GLU A 223 12.03 4.37 21.38
C GLU A 223 11.66 4.88 19.98
N ILE A 224 10.58 4.35 19.38
CA ILE A 224 10.02 4.78 18.08
C ILE A 224 8.50 4.80 18.15
N ASP A 225 7.86 5.44 17.15
CA ASP A 225 6.40 5.47 17.07
C ASP A 225 5.81 4.09 16.68
N VAL A 226 4.69 3.72 17.30
CA VAL A 226 3.92 2.53 16.98
C VAL A 226 2.57 2.93 16.40
N LEU A 227 2.35 2.54 15.17
CA LEU A 227 1.10 2.72 14.43
C LEU A 227 0.40 1.38 14.28
N MET A 228 -0.90 1.38 14.04
CA MET A 228 -1.67 0.17 13.81
C MET A 228 -2.65 0.36 12.66
N ASP A 229 -2.80 -0.67 11.82
CA ASP A 229 -3.90 -0.78 10.86
C ASP A 229 -4.64 -2.11 11.00
N GLY A 230 -5.68 -2.29 10.18
CA GLY A 230 -6.50 -3.49 10.18
C GLY A 230 -7.74 -3.37 11.06
N GLY A 231 -8.92 -3.42 10.43
CA GLY A 231 -10.21 -3.46 11.12
C GLY A 231 -10.74 -2.14 11.68
N ILE A 232 -10.01 -1.04 11.58
CA ILE A 232 -10.46 0.30 12.01
C ILE A 232 -11.46 0.85 10.98
N ARG A 233 -12.72 1.00 11.39
CA ARG A 233 -13.82 1.42 10.49
C ARG A 233 -14.60 2.62 11.03
N ARG A 234 -14.57 2.86 12.34
CA ARG A 234 -15.34 3.91 13.02
C ARG A 234 -14.49 4.57 14.11
N GLY A 235 -14.87 5.77 14.54
CA GLY A 235 -14.20 6.47 15.63
C GLY A 235 -14.15 5.67 16.93
N SER A 236 -15.18 4.85 17.21
CA SER A 236 -15.17 3.93 18.37
C SER A 236 -14.04 2.89 18.30
N ASP A 237 -13.63 2.48 17.11
CA ASP A 237 -12.53 1.51 16.95
C ASP A 237 -11.18 2.21 17.22
N VAL A 238 -11.07 3.49 16.85
CA VAL A 238 -9.90 4.32 17.19
C VAL A 238 -9.75 4.44 18.70
N VAL A 239 -10.84 4.77 19.42
CA VAL A 239 -10.82 4.87 20.89
C VAL A 239 -10.42 3.56 21.55
N LYS A 240 -10.95 2.42 21.09
CA LYS A 240 -10.58 1.10 21.59
C LYS A 240 -9.10 0.80 21.35
N ALA A 241 -8.58 1.07 20.16
CA ALA A 241 -7.17 0.86 19.85
C ALA A 241 -6.26 1.72 20.74
N LEU A 242 -6.57 3.01 20.90
CA LEU A 242 -5.79 3.92 21.74
C LEU A 242 -5.83 3.54 23.22
N SER A 243 -6.95 2.95 23.71
CA SER A 243 -7.04 2.51 25.10
C SER A 243 -6.04 1.40 25.46
N LEU A 244 -5.57 0.62 24.48
CA LEU A 244 -4.58 -0.45 24.67
C LEU A 244 -3.13 0.05 24.69
N ILE A 245 -2.88 1.26 24.22
CA ILE A 245 -1.54 1.86 24.21
C ILE A 245 -1.20 2.46 25.59
N HIS A 246 -2.22 2.84 26.35
CA HIS A 246 -2.09 3.53 27.64
C HIS A 246 -2.27 2.58 28.85
N ILE A 247 -2.44 1.30 28.63
CA ILE A 247 -2.47 0.26 29.64
C ILE A 247 -1.12 -0.42 29.75
#